data_292054216627a52eb7fc1eae6de768a6
#
_entry.id   292054216627a52eb7fc1eae6de768a6
#
_cell.length_a   1.000
_cell.length_b   1.000
_cell.length_c   1.000
_cell.angle_alpha   90.00
_cell.angle_beta   90.00
_cell.angle_gamma   90.00
#
_symmetry.space_group_name_H-M   'P 1'
#
loop_
_entity.id
_entity.type
_entity.pdbx_description
1 polymer ?
#
loop_
_entity_poly.entity_id
_entity_poly.type
_entity_poly.pdbx_seq_one_letter_code
_entity_poly.pdbx_strand_id
1 'polypeptide(L)'
;IVRPTHVLGPLNTRNNETFFFDRILRGQPVLVPGHGGWLRQFGHVDDLADALAAMLGNPKAVGQAYNVTGEECVTQVGFVEQIAEVLDRPVEFRHFDPALLEGFDKPGPVFGQNLVYDCHAVYTTSKIRAELGIRPRYTLASGLRQTWEWYRKESLDQRPVDFGFEDQLLALLPR
;
A
#
# COMPACT_ATOMS: atom_id res chain seq x y z
N ILE A 1 13.06 -1.88 19.08
CA ILE A 1 11.89 -1.23 18.45
C ILE A 1 11.92 -1.53 16.97
N VAL A 2 10.78 -1.97 16.40
CA VAL A 2 10.60 -2.17 14.96
C VAL A 2 9.65 -1.09 14.43
N ARG A 3 10.02 -0.48 13.31
CA ARG A 3 9.26 0.58 12.64
C ARG A 3 8.95 0.14 11.21
N PRO A 4 7.86 -0.61 11.00
CA PRO A 4 7.42 -0.97 9.65
C PRO A 4 6.82 0.24 8.94
N THR A 5 6.89 0.24 7.62
CA THR A 5 6.11 1.15 6.75
C THR A 5 4.73 0.55 6.47
N HIS A 6 4.12 0.91 5.33
CA HIS A 6 2.92 0.20 4.86
C HIS A 6 3.29 -1.25 4.55
N VAL A 7 2.70 -2.17 5.29
CA VAL A 7 2.94 -3.61 5.11
C VAL A 7 1.87 -4.17 4.18
N LEU A 8 2.31 -4.83 3.11
CA LEU A 8 1.50 -5.54 2.14
C LEU A 8 1.57 -7.04 2.39
N GLY A 9 0.65 -7.78 1.82
CA GLY A 9 0.70 -9.23 1.87
C GLY A 9 -0.63 -9.87 2.28
N PRO A 10 -0.70 -11.20 2.20
CA PRO A 10 -1.88 -11.96 2.62
C PRO A 10 -2.32 -11.63 4.04
N LEU A 11 -3.64 -11.69 4.30
CA LEU A 11 -4.27 -11.41 5.60
C LEU A 11 -4.12 -9.96 6.09
N ASN A 12 -3.74 -9.03 5.23
CA ASN A 12 -3.70 -7.62 5.58
C ASN A 12 -5.12 -7.08 5.83
N THR A 13 -5.40 -6.67 7.06
CA THR A 13 -6.71 -6.14 7.46
C THR A 13 -6.90 -4.66 7.11
N ARG A 14 -5.84 -3.99 6.64
CA ARG A 14 -5.87 -2.55 6.34
C ARG A 14 -6.32 -2.21 4.92
N ASN A 15 -6.55 -3.21 4.07
CA ASN A 15 -7.01 -3.04 2.69
C ASN A 15 -6.20 -2.02 1.87
N ASN A 16 -4.90 -1.94 2.07
CA ASN A 16 -4.07 -0.98 1.33
C ASN A 16 -4.05 -1.31 -0.15
N GLU A 17 -3.57 -2.50 -0.52
CA GLU A 17 -3.49 -2.97 -1.89
C GLU A 17 -4.82 -3.52 -2.40
N THR A 18 -5.58 -4.22 -1.55
CA THR A 18 -6.84 -4.87 -1.93
C THR A 18 -7.95 -3.86 -2.25
N PHE A 19 -7.88 -2.66 -1.69
CA PHE A 19 -8.72 -1.53 -2.09
C PHE A 19 -8.61 -1.25 -3.60
N PHE A 20 -7.39 -1.23 -4.13
CA PHE A 20 -7.16 -1.00 -5.56
C PHE A 20 -7.50 -2.23 -6.40
N PHE A 21 -7.27 -3.45 -5.89
CA PHE A 21 -7.74 -4.67 -6.56
C PHE A 21 -9.24 -4.57 -6.85
N ASP A 22 -10.02 -4.23 -5.85
CA ASP A 22 -11.48 -4.14 -5.97
C ASP A 22 -11.93 -3.13 -7.03
N ARG A 23 -11.30 -1.95 -7.07
CA ARG A 23 -11.66 -0.91 -8.04
C ARG A 23 -11.26 -1.29 -9.47
N ILE A 24 -10.02 -1.70 -9.66
CA ILE A 24 -9.47 -2.02 -10.99
C ILE A 24 -10.20 -3.21 -11.59
N LEU A 25 -10.45 -4.27 -10.84
CA LEU A 25 -11.17 -5.46 -11.32
C LEU A 25 -12.59 -5.14 -11.78
N ARG A 26 -13.22 -4.11 -11.24
CA ARG A 26 -14.58 -3.68 -11.60
C ARG A 26 -14.61 -2.52 -12.60
N GLY A 27 -13.44 -2.17 -13.16
CA GLY A 27 -13.32 -1.09 -14.14
C GLY A 27 -13.69 0.29 -13.58
N GLN A 28 -13.56 0.47 -12.25
CA GLN A 28 -13.82 1.75 -11.62
C GLN A 28 -12.55 2.61 -11.63
N PRO A 29 -12.65 3.92 -11.90
CA PRO A 29 -11.49 4.79 -11.89
C PRO A 29 -10.91 4.90 -10.48
N VAL A 30 -9.59 5.01 -10.37
CA VAL A 30 -8.90 5.26 -9.10
C VAL A 30 -8.79 6.76 -8.88
N LEU A 31 -9.34 7.22 -7.76
CA LEU A 31 -9.26 8.61 -7.32
C LEU A 31 -7.89 8.88 -6.71
N VAL A 32 -7.14 9.83 -7.28
CA VAL A 32 -5.79 10.18 -6.86
C VAL A 32 -5.78 11.54 -6.17
N PRO A 33 -5.36 11.63 -4.90
CA PRO A 33 -5.26 12.91 -4.20
C PRO A 33 -4.12 13.76 -4.79
N GLY A 34 -4.43 15.00 -5.16
CA GLY A 34 -3.47 15.93 -5.73
C GLY A 34 -2.82 15.40 -7.01
N HIS A 35 -1.50 15.54 -7.12
CA HIS A 35 -0.74 15.12 -8.30
C HIS A 35 -0.32 13.62 -8.29
N GLY A 36 -0.52 12.89 -7.17
CA GLY A 36 -0.16 11.46 -7.05
C GLY A 36 1.33 11.13 -7.12
N GLY A 37 2.21 12.14 -7.11
CA GLY A 37 3.67 11.98 -7.24
C GLY A 37 4.42 11.79 -5.92
N TRP A 38 3.72 11.72 -4.79
CA TRP A 38 4.36 11.51 -3.50
C TRP A 38 4.93 10.10 -3.37
N LEU A 39 6.21 10.01 -3.00
CA LEU A 39 6.91 8.74 -2.88
C LEU A 39 6.42 7.97 -1.65
N ARG A 40 6.25 6.67 -1.85
CA ARG A 40 5.87 5.67 -0.83
C ARG A 40 6.84 4.50 -0.87
N GLN A 41 6.92 3.81 0.24
CA GLN A 41 7.72 2.62 0.40
C GLN A 41 6.89 1.56 1.14
N PHE A 42 6.93 0.34 0.64
CA PHE A 42 6.10 -0.75 1.11
C PHE A 42 6.96 -1.92 1.57
N GLY A 43 6.63 -2.49 2.72
CA GLY A 43 7.21 -3.73 3.20
C GLY A 43 6.27 -4.91 2.94
N HIS A 44 6.79 -6.12 2.99
CA HIS A 44 6.01 -7.35 2.89
C HIS A 44 5.85 -8.01 4.26
N VAL A 45 4.68 -8.64 4.50
CA VAL A 45 4.37 -9.24 5.82
C VAL A 45 5.36 -10.34 6.19
N ASP A 46 5.78 -11.17 5.23
CA ASP A 46 6.75 -12.24 5.50
C ASP A 46 8.15 -11.68 5.82
N ASP A 47 8.58 -10.60 5.12
CA ASP A 47 9.84 -9.92 5.43
C ASP A 47 9.81 -9.28 6.82
N LEU A 48 8.67 -8.72 7.21
CA LEU A 48 8.49 -8.19 8.56
C LEU A 48 8.55 -9.32 9.61
N ALA A 49 7.90 -10.46 9.36
CA ALA A 49 7.92 -11.61 10.24
C ALA A 49 9.34 -12.19 10.40
N ASP A 50 10.08 -12.34 9.31
CA ASP A 50 11.47 -12.80 9.32
C ASP A 50 12.38 -11.81 10.07
N ALA A 51 12.20 -10.51 9.86
CA ALA A 51 12.95 -9.49 10.58
C ALA A 51 12.69 -9.56 12.10
N LEU A 52 11.42 -9.71 12.50
CA LEU A 52 11.05 -9.88 13.90
C LEU A 52 11.67 -11.15 14.51
N ALA A 53 11.57 -12.29 13.80
CA ALA A 53 12.15 -13.56 14.24
C ALA A 53 13.67 -13.45 14.42
N ALA A 54 14.39 -12.82 13.49
CA ALA A 54 15.83 -12.62 13.54
C ALA A 54 16.29 -11.66 14.65
N MET A 55 15.42 -10.80 15.15
CA MET A 55 15.70 -9.90 16.26
C MET A 55 15.47 -10.56 17.63
N LEU A 56 14.60 -11.57 17.70
CA LEU A 56 14.29 -12.27 18.94
C LEU A 56 15.54 -12.97 19.50
N GLY A 57 15.90 -12.67 20.73
CA GLY A 57 17.10 -13.23 21.38
C GLY A 57 18.44 -12.72 20.82
N ASN A 58 18.44 -11.80 19.86
CA ASN A 58 19.67 -11.25 19.29
C ASN A 58 20.19 -10.08 20.15
N PRO A 59 21.37 -10.21 20.83
CA PRO A 59 21.90 -9.18 21.69
C PRO A 59 22.19 -7.86 20.96
N LYS A 60 22.49 -7.90 19.66
CA LYS A 60 22.71 -6.69 18.85
C LYS A 60 21.42 -5.88 18.65
N ALA A 61 20.24 -6.52 18.76
CA ALA A 61 18.97 -5.84 18.60
C ALA A 61 18.46 -5.18 19.90
N VAL A 62 19.04 -5.53 21.04
CA VAL A 62 18.61 -5.00 22.34
C VAL A 62 18.83 -3.50 22.43
N GLY A 63 17.79 -2.77 22.82
CA GLY A 63 17.82 -1.30 22.93
C GLY A 63 17.82 -0.54 21.61
N GLN A 64 17.83 -1.22 20.47
CA GLN A 64 17.89 -0.62 19.14
C GLN A 64 16.52 -0.37 18.53
N ALA A 65 16.49 0.52 17.51
CA ALA A 65 15.32 0.76 16.67
C ALA A 65 15.72 0.59 15.19
N TYR A 66 14.88 -0.14 14.46
CA TYR A 66 15.10 -0.45 13.04
C TYR A 66 13.87 -0.14 12.21
N ASN A 67 14.08 0.50 11.05
CA ASN A 67 13.08 0.57 10.00
C ASN A 67 13.07 -0.76 9.25
N VAL A 68 11.88 -1.30 9.00
CA VAL A 68 11.67 -2.55 8.26
C VAL A 68 10.70 -2.26 7.12
N THR A 69 11.21 -2.29 5.89
CA THR A 69 10.45 -2.01 4.67
C THR A 69 11.15 -2.60 3.46
N GLY A 70 10.48 -2.65 2.31
CA GLY A 70 11.13 -2.96 1.02
C GLY A 70 12.14 -1.90 0.61
N GLU A 71 12.97 -2.19 -0.39
CA GLU A 71 14.00 -1.26 -0.88
C GLU A 71 13.47 -0.26 -1.93
N GLU A 72 12.36 -0.59 -2.59
CA GLU A 72 11.79 0.19 -3.68
C GLU A 72 10.96 1.36 -3.17
N CYS A 73 11.14 2.50 -3.84
CA CYS A 73 10.32 3.69 -3.63
C CYS A 73 9.52 3.96 -4.90
N VAL A 74 8.20 4.08 -4.76
CA VAL A 74 7.31 4.35 -5.88
C VAL A 74 6.43 5.55 -5.58
N THR A 75 5.95 6.23 -6.62
CA THR A 75 4.92 7.27 -6.44
C THR A 75 3.58 6.63 -6.07
N GLN A 76 2.63 7.42 -5.59
CA GLN A 76 1.27 6.95 -5.36
C GLN A 76 0.65 6.36 -6.63
N VAL A 77 0.80 7.08 -7.76
CA VAL A 77 0.34 6.58 -9.08
C VAL A 77 1.10 5.33 -9.48
N GLY A 78 2.44 5.31 -9.38
CA GLY A 78 3.25 4.15 -9.73
C GLY A 78 2.94 2.89 -8.91
N PHE A 79 2.50 3.04 -7.65
CA PHE A 79 2.00 1.92 -6.86
C PHE A 79 0.75 1.28 -7.47
N VAL A 80 -0.20 2.12 -7.89
CA VAL A 80 -1.44 1.64 -8.51
C VAL A 80 -1.18 1.07 -9.91
N GLU A 81 -0.26 1.65 -10.67
CA GLU A 81 0.17 1.11 -11.97
C GLU A 81 0.76 -0.29 -11.82
N GLN A 82 1.62 -0.53 -10.83
CA GLN A 82 2.13 -1.88 -10.56
C GLN A 82 1.04 -2.87 -10.15
N ILE A 83 0.02 -2.41 -9.42
CA ILE A 83 -1.16 -3.23 -9.13
C ILE A 83 -1.89 -3.59 -10.42
N ALA A 84 -2.13 -2.61 -11.30
CA ALA A 84 -2.81 -2.82 -12.58
C ALA A 84 -2.06 -3.83 -13.46
N GLU A 85 -0.72 -3.75 -13.50
CA GLU A 85 0.14 -4.72 -14.18
C GLU A 85 0.00 -6.14 -13.60
N VAL A 86 -0.02 -6.28 -12.27
CA VAL A 86 -0.20 -7.59 -11.62
C VAL A 86 -1.57 -8.19 -11.90
N LEU A 87 -2.60 -7.35 -12.00
CA LEU A 87 -3.97 -7.77 -12.31
C LEU A 87 -4.20 -8.02 -13.82
N ASP A 88 -3.26 -7.61 -14.67
CA ASP A 88 -3.43 -7.59 -16.14
C ASP A 88 -4.73 -6.84 -16.53
N ARG A 89 -4.88 -5.61 -16.00
CA ARG A 89 -6.05 -4.75 -16.25
C ARG A 89 -5.61 -3.31 -16.46
N PRO A 90 -6.30 -2.57 -17.35
CA PRO A 90 -6.10 -1.13 -17.45
C PRO A 90 -6.60 -0.42 -16.18
N VAL A 91 -6.03 0.74 -15.89
CA VAL A 91 -6.48 1.62 -14.81
C VAL A 91 -6.71 3.03 -15.35
N GLU A 92 -7.82 3.64 -14.98
CA GLU A 92 -8.12 5.05 -15.20
C GLU A 92 -7.87 5.83 -13.91
N PHE A 93 -7.17 6.97 -14.01
CA PHE A 93 -6.93 7.87 -12.87
C PHE A 93 -7.81 9.11 -12.97
N ARG A 94 -8.43 9.49 -11.85
CA ARG A 94 -9.15 10.74 -11.69
C ARG A 94 -8.55 11.51 -10.52
N HIS A 95 -7.86 12.60 -10.83
CA HIS A 95 -7.24 13.45 -9.82
C HIS A 95 -8.26 14.35 -9.15
N PHE A 96 -8.11 14.56 -7.84
CA PHE A 96 -8.95 15.46 -7.08
C PHE A 96 -8.13 16.31 -6.10
N ASP A 97 -8.65 17.49 -5.76
CA ASP A 97 -8.07 18.33 -4.70
C ASP A 97 -8.43 17.71 -3.34
N PRO A 98 -7.45 17.35 -2.49
CA PRO A 98 -7.72 16.83 -1.14
C PRO A 98 -8.61 17.72 -0.28
N ALA A 99 -8.64 19.04 -0.52
CA ALA A 99 -9.53 19.97 0.18
C ALA A 99 -11.03 19.60 0.00
N LEU A 100 -11.39 18.89 -1.06
CA LEU A 100 -12.78 18.41 -1.23
C LEU A 100 -13.22 17.47 -0.11
N LEU A 101 -12.28 16.78 0.55
CA LEU A 101 -12.60 15.87 1.67
C LEU A 101 -13.10 16.62 2.90
N GLU A 102 -12.75 17.89 3.05
CA GLU A 102 -13.22 18.74 4.17
C GLU A 102 -14.74 18.98 4.13
N GLY A 103 -15.35 18.82 2.97
CA GLY A 103 -16.81 18.92 2.78
C GLY A 103 -17.60 17.73 3.33
N PHE A 104 -16.92 16.67 3.76
CA PHE A 104 -17.55 15.46 4.28
C PHE A 104 -17.34 15.34 5.79
N ASP A 105 -18.42 15.09 6.53
CA ASP A 105 -18.38 14.92 8.00
C ASP A 105 -17.50 13.71 8.40
N LYS A 106 -17.59 12.62 7.63
CA LYS A 106 -16.78 11.40 7.82
C LYS A 106 -16.33 10.86 6.46
N PRO A 107 -15.20 11.37 5.93
CA PRO A 107 -14.70 10.86 4.66
C PRO A 107 -14.33 9.38 4.77
N GLY A 108 -14.80 8.60 3.79
CA GLY A 108 -14.43 7.20 3.64
C GLY A 108 -13.01 7.05 3.07
N PRO A 109 -12.53 5.81 2.90
CA PRO A 109 -11.26 5.55 2.24
C PRO A 109 -11.35 5.95 0.76
N VAL A 110 -10.40 6.73 0.27
CA VAL A 110 -10.38 7.22 -1.12
C VAL A 110 -9.17 6.70 -1.89
N PHE A 111 -8.04 6.56 -1.22
CA PHE A 111 -6.78 6.10 -1.81
C PHE A 111 -6.11 5.11 -0.86
N GLY A 112 -6.79 4.00 -0.57
CA GLY A 112 -6.43 3.13 0.54
C GLY A 112 -6.61 3.85 1.89
N GLN A 113 -6.47 3.12 2.99
CA GLN A 113 -6.77 3.70 4.31
C GLN A 113 -5.79 4.76 4.80
N ASN A 114 -4.54 4.77 4.29
CA ASN A 114 -3.47 5.60 4.86
C ASN A 114 -2.52 6.18 3.80
N LEU A 115 -2.92 6.29 2.54
CA LEU A 115 -2.05 6.73 1.46
C LEU A 115 -2.30 8.17 0.97
N VAL A 116 -3.23 8.89 1.62
CA VAL A 116 -3.68 10.24 1.24
C VAL A 116 -2.73 11.36 1.70
N TYR A 117 -1.52 11.02 2.16
CA TYR A 117 -0.58 12.04 2.65
C TYR A 117 0.05 12.81 1.49
N ASP A 118 0.23 14.11 1.70
CA ASP A 118 0.84 15.09 0.79
C ASP A 118 2.35 15.29 1.01
N CYS A 119 3.05 14.23 1.40
CA CYS A 119 4.49 14.24 1.63
C CYS A 119 5.15 12.94 1.20
N HIS A 120 6.45 12.97 0.94
CA HIS A 120 7.23 11.75 0.73
C HIS A 120 7.38 10.96 2.04
N ALA A 121 7.20 9.65 1.98
CA ALA A 121 7.39 8.73 3.11
C ALA A 121 8.37 7.62 2.70
N VAL A 122 9.66 7.93 2.83
CA VAL A 122 10.80 7.09 2.43
C VAL A 122 11.74 6.93 3.61
N TYR A 123 12.20 5.72 3.86
CA TYR A 123 12.98 5.37 5.04
C TYR A 123 14.18 4.52 4.66
N THR A 124 15.33 4.78 5.29
CA THR A 124 16.50 3.95 5.08
C THR A 124 16.45 2.66 5.91
N THR A 125 16.84 1.55 5.29
CA THR A 125 17.04 0.24 5.91
C THR A 125 18.53 -0.06 6.17
N SER A 126 19.41 0.92 5.94
CA SER A 126 20.87 0.74 6.02
C SER A 126 21.31 0.20 7.38
N LYS A 127 20.69 0.66 8.48
CA LYS A 127 21.04 0.23 9.83
C LYS A 127 20.75 -1.26 10.07
N ILE A 128 19.54 -1.72 9.75
CA ILE A 128 19.18 -3.13 9.96
C ILE A 128 20.04 -4.05 9.10
N ARG A 129 20.33 -3.63 7.87
CA ARG A 129 21.22 -4.37 6.97
C ARG A 129 22.65 -4.45 7.49
N ALA A 130 23.21 -3.34 7.98
CA ALA A 130 24.59 -3.30 8.48
C ALA A 130 24.77 -4.07 9.80
N GLU A 131 23.84 -3.95 10.73
CA GLU A 131 23.96 -4.50 12.07
C GLU A 131 23.47 -5.93 12.21
N LEU A 132 22.39 -6.29 11.48
CA LEU A 132 21.74 -7.60 11.59
C LEU A 132 21.81 -8.43 10.31
N GLY A 133 22.31 -7.89 9.20
CA GLY A 133 22.37 -8.58 7.92
C GLY A 133 21.00 -8.81 7.25
N ILE A 134 19.93 -8.22 7.79
CA ILE A 134 18.56 -8.44 7.32
C ILE A 134 18.30 -7.61 6.07
N ARG A 135 17.74 -8.26 5.05
CA ARG A 135 17.30 -7.64 3.78
C ARG A 135 15.92 -8.15 3.41
N PRO A 136 15.05 -7.31 2.81
CA PRO A 136 13.79 -7.80 2.27
C PRO A 136 14.04 -8.78 1.11
N ARG A 137 13.21 -9.81 1.01
CA ARG A 137 13.20 -10.80 -0.08
C ARG A 137 12.24 -10.43 -1.20
N TYR A 138 11.18 -9.70 -0.84
CA TYR A 138 10.14 -9.32 -1.78
C TYR A 138 10.45 -7.98 -2.44
N THR A 139 10.32 -7.96 -3.78
CA THR A 139 10.10 -6.72 -4.53
C THR A 139 8.64 -6.31 -4.37
N LEU A 140 8.31 -5.06 -4.69
CA LEU A 140 6.92 -4.62 -4.66
C LEU A 140 6.05 -5.48 -5.58
N ALA A 141 6.50 -5.72 -6.81
CA ALA A 141 5.78 -6.55 -7.79
C ALA A 141 5.56 -7.99 -7.30
N SER A 142 6.58 -8.63 -6.69
CA SER A 142 6.44 -10.02 -6.20
C SER A 142 5.51 -10.11 -4.99
N GLY A 143 5.56 -9.13 -4.09
CA GLY A 143 4.66 -9.05 -2.94
C GLY A 143 3.19 -8.81 -3.34
N LEU A 144 2.96 -7.91 -4.30
CA LEU A 144 1.63 -7.68 -4.87
C LEU A 144 1.08 -8.93 -5.56
N ARG A 145 1.92 -9.67 -6.29
CA ARG A 145 1.51 -10.92 -6.95
C ARG A 145 1.12 -11.99 -5.94
N GLN A 146 1.88 -12.18 -4.88
CA GLN A 146 1.54 -13.12 -3.81
C GLN A 146 0.22 -12.72 -3.13
N THR A 147 0.02 -11.44 -2.86
CA THR A 147 -1.24 -10.94 -2.28
C THR A 147 -2.42 -11.21 -3.22
N TRP A 148 -2.24 -10.98 -4.53
CA TRP A 148 -3.27 -11.23 -5.53
C TRP A 148 -3.62 -12.72 -5.65
N GLU A 149 -2.63 -13.61 -5.65
CA GLU A 149 -2.85 -15.07 -5.67
C GLU A 149 -3.66 -15.53 -4.45
N TRP A 150 -3.29 -15.03 -3.26
CA TRP A 150 -4.06 -15.27 -2.04
C TRP A 150 -5.49 -14.72 -2.15
N TYR A 151 -5.66 -13.48 -2.61
CA TYR A 151 -6.95 -12.81 -2.73
C TYR A 151 -7.93 -13.58 -3.60
N ARG A 152 -7.45 -14.09 -4.73
CA ARG A 152 -8.24 -14.96 -5.62
C ARG A 152 -8.54 -16.32 -4.99
N LYS A 153 -7.57 -16.95 -4.34
CA LYS A 153 -7.74 -18.24 -3.68
C LYS A 153 -8.84 -18.21 -2.62
N GLU A 154 -8.93 -17.11 -1.89
CA GLU A 154 -9.97 -16.88 -0.87
C GLU A 154 -11.29 -16.34 -1.49
N SER A 155 -11.38 -16.24 -2.82
CA SER A 155 -12.55 -15.73 -3.55
C SER A 155 -12.98 -14.32 -3.12
N LEU A 156 -12.04 -13.52 -2.63
CA LEU A 156 -12.32 -12.16 -2.16
C LEU A 156 -12.59 -11.18 -3.32
N ASP A 157 -12.10 -11.48 -4.52
CA ASP A 157 -12.37 -10.76 -5.77
C ASP A 157 -13.85 -10.82 -6.21
N GLN A 158 -14.60 -11.78 -5.68
CA GLN A 158 -16.02 -12.00 -6.00
C GLN A 158 -16.98 -11.38 -4.97
N ARG A 159 -16.46 -10.86 -3.86
CA ARG A 159 -17.30 -10.27 -2.82
C ARG A 159 -17.98 -8.98 -3.29
N PRO A 160 -19.17 -8.64 -2.76
CA PRO A 160 -19.74 -7.32 -2.93
C PRO A 160 -18.82 -6.25 -2.34
N VAL A 161 -18.65 -5.13 -3.03
CA VAL A 161 -17.88 -3.97 -2.56
C VAL A 161 -18.74 -2.73 -2.68
N ASP A 162 -18.75 -1.93 -1.63
CA ASP A 162 -19.43 -0.63 -1.60
C ASP A 162 -18.42 0.48 -1.97
N PHE A 163 -18.67 1.19 -3.06
CA PHE A 163 -17.91 2.35 -3.52
C PHE A 163 -18.65 3.67 -3.27
N GLY A 164 -19.70 3.64 -2.46
CA GLY A 164 -20.62 4.78 -2.32
C GLY A 164 -19.96 6.10 -1.96
N PHE A 165 -18.91 6.10 -1.16
CA PHE A 165 -18.19 7.32 -0.84
C PHE A 165 -17.40 7.86 -2.03
N GLU A 166 -16.67 6.98 -2.73
CA GLU A 166 -15.87 7.37 -3.90
C GLU A 166 -16.75 7.82 -5.05
N ASP A 167 -17.92 7.20 -5.23
CA ASP A 167 -18.90 7.62 -6.24
C ASP A 167 -19.45 9.03 -5.94
N GLN A 168 -19.66 9.36 -4.67
CA GLN A 168 -20.02 10.72 -4.26
C GLN A 168 -18.91 11.72 -4.60
N LEU A 169 -17.66 11.37 -4.32
CA LEU A 169 -16.52 12.23 -4.64
C LEU A 169 -16.34 12.37 -6.16
N LEU A 170 -16.48 11.28 -6.92
CA LEU A 170 -16.41 11.30 -8.38
C LEU A 170 -17.46 12.22 -9.00
N ALA A 171 -18.66 12.27 -8.43
CA ALA A 171 -19.73 13.14 -8.92
C ALA A 171 -19.42 14.65 -8.79
N LEU A 172 -18.47 15.02 -7.92
CA LEU A 172 -18.02 16.40 -7.74
C LEU A 172 -16.91 16.81 -8.73
N LEU A 173 -16.31 15.83 -9.43
CA LEU A 173 -15.19 16.10 -10.34
C LEU A 173 -15.72 16.47 -11.74
N PRO A 174 -15.04 17.36 -12.47
CA PRO A 174 -15.37 17.64 -13.85
C PRO A 174 -15.26 16.38 -14.71
N ARG A 175 -16.16 16.26 -15.67
CA ARG A 175 -16.19 15.15 -16.63
C ARG A 175 -15.02 15.19 -17.59
#